data_bbccec8f8cd933ee401a45e8bb2a8251
#
_entry.id   bbccec8f8cd933ee401a45e8bb2a8251
#
_cell.length_a   1.000
_cell.length_b   1.000
_cell.length_c   1.000
_cell.angle_alpha   90.00
_cell.angle_beta   90.00
_cell.angle_gamma   90.00
#
_symmetry.space_group_name_H-M   'P 1'
#
loop_
_entity.id
_entity.type
_entity.pdbx_description
1 polymer ?
#
loop_
_entity_poly.entity_id
_entity_poly.type
_entity_poly.pdbx_seq_one_letter_code
_entity_poly.pdbx_strand_id
1 'polypeptide(L)'
;LHPSILPLYPGLNTHEKVLQNNDKNHGITIHYVSSELDAGPIIAQGLIEVKTNESKDHLIERIHKIEHILFPEIINEICKGNIGLKDNKVIFKNLNDANDGLIERFYEL
;
A
#
# COMPACT_ATOMS: atom_id res chain seq x y z
N LEU A 1 1.86 -4.68 5.99
CA LEU A 1 1.69 -4.71 4.54
C LEU A 1 0.42 -5.46 4.16
N HIS A 2 -0.44 -4.84 3.39
CA HIS A 2 -1.70 -5.43 2.94
C HIS A 2 -1.90 -5.22 1.44
N PRO A 3 -2.28 -6.26 0.67
CA PRO A 3 -2.36 -6.18 -0.79
C PRO A 3 -3.71 -5.61 -1.28
N SER A 4 -4.04 -4.41 -0.86
CA SER A 4 -5.14 -3.61 -1.38
C SER A 4 -4.89 -2.13 -1.12
N ILE A 5 -5.69 -1.28 -1.74
CA ILE A 5 -5.69 0.15 -1.48
C ILE A 5 -6.67 0.41 -0.34
N LEU A 6 -6.23 0.24 0.92
CA LEU A 6 -7.11 0.44 2.07
C LEU A 6 -7.70 1.87 2.09
N PRO A 7 -8.94 2.03 2.49
CA PRO A 7 -9.83 1.09 3.19
C PRO A 7 -10.55 0.08 2.30
N LEU A 8 -10.25 0.02 1.00
CA LEU A 8 -10.83 -0.99 0.12
C LEU A 8 -10.30 -2.38 0.45
N TYR A 9 -11.18 -3.36 0.45
CA TYR A 9 -10.86 -4.78 0.57
C TYR A 9 -9.95 -5.13 1.75
N PRO A 10 -10.35 -4.86 2.99
CA PRO A 10 -9.65 -5.47 4.13
C PRO A 10 -9.82 -6.99 4.09
N GLY A 11 -8.89 -7.71 4.71
CA GLY A 11 -8.97 -9.17 4.80
C GLY A 11 -8.35 -9.88 3.60
N LEU A 12 -8.97 -10.98 3.17
CA LEU A 12 -8.42 -11.92 2.18
C LEU A 12 -9.00 -11.72 0.77
N ASN A 13 -8.36 -12.35 -0.21
CA ASN A 13 -8.83 -12.43 -1.61
C ASN A 13 -8.96 -11.06 -2.29
N THR A 14 -8.05 -10.15 -2.00
CA THR A 14 -8.11 -8.78 -2.52
C THR A 14 -7.97 -8.74 -4.04
N HIS A 15 -7.07 -9.53 -4.62
CA HIS A 15 -6.84 -9.56 -6.08
C HIS A 15 -8.09 -10.04 -6.83
N GLU A 16 -8.76 -11.06 -6.32
CA GLU A 16 -9.99 -11.56 -6.91
C GLU A 16 -11.09 -10.51 -6.86
N LYS A 17 -11.23 -9.82 -5.74
CA LYS A 17 -12.26 -8.79 -5.56
C LYS A 17 -12.04 -7.61 -6.51
N VAL A 18 -10.79 -7.18 -6.67
CA VAL A 18 -10.44 -6.11 -7.61
C VAL A 18 -10.82 -6.48 -9.04
N LEU A 19 -10.51 -7.70 -9.46
CA LEU A 19 -10.84 -8.18 -10.81
C LEU A 19 -12.35 -8.35 -11.00
N GLN A 20 -13.04 -8.93 -10.02
CA GLN A 20 -14.50 -9.11 -10.07
C GLN A 20 -15.26 -7.79 -10.16
N ASN A 21 -14.77 -6.76 -9.50
CA ASN A 21 -15.40 -5.43 -9.49
C ASN A 21 -14.94 -4.54 -10.64
N ASN A 22 -14.07 -5.03 -11.50
CA ASN A 22 -13.51 -4.25 -12.62
C ASN A 22 -12.87 -2.95 -12.16
N ASP A 23 -12.17 -2.97 -11.02
CA ASP A 23 -11.49 -1.79 -10.51
C ASP A 23 -10.37 -1.38 -11.46
N LYS A 24 -10.20 -0.09 -11.65
CA LYS A 24 -9.14 0.46 -12.53
C LYS A 24 -7.77 0.43 -11.87
N ASN A 25 -7.74 0.54 -10.55
CA ASN A 25 -6.50 0.61 -9.78
C ASN A 25 -6.48 -0.49 -8.73
N HIS A 26 -5.27 -0.97 -8.44
CA HIS A 26 -4.99 -1.88 -7.36
C HIS A 26 -3.64 -1.53 -6.77
N GLY A 27 -3.33 -2.06 -5.60
CA GLY A 27 -2.05 -1.75 -5.01
C GLY A 27 -1.86 -2.40 -3.65
N ILE A 28 -0.95 -1.82 -2.91
CA ILE A 28 -0.61 -2.26 -1.56
C ILE A 28 -0.74 -1.09 -0.59
N THR A 29 -0.96 -1.42 0.67
CA THR A 29 -0.94 -0.46 1.77
C THR A 29 0.05 -0.93 2.82
N ILE A 30 0.90 -0.02 3.29
CA ILE A 30 1.79 -0.23 4.41
C ILE A 30 1.24 0.59 5.57
N HIS A 31 0.98 -0.06 6.69
CA HIS A 31 0.38 0.58 7.85
C HIS A 31 0.94 0.04 9.16
N TYR A 32 0.79 0.79 10.22
CA TYR A 32 1.07 0.29 11.56
C TYR A 32 0.01 -0.71 11.97
N VAL A 33 0.40 -1.67 12.79
CA VAL A 33 -0.51 -2.71 13.26
C VAL A 33 -1.40 -2.15 14.37
N SER A 34 -2.68 -2.54 14.34
CA SER A 34 -3.63 -2.22 15.40
C SER A 34 -4.35 -3.50 15.84
N SER A 35 -5.18 -3.39 16.86
CA SER A 35 -6.00 -4.52 17.33
C SER A 35 -7.10 -4.92 16.34
N GLU A 36 -7.47 -4.02 15.43
CA GLU A 36 -8.43 -4.29 14.38
C GLU A 36 -7.73 -4.71 13.10
N LEU A 37 -8.31 -5.64 12.36
CA LEU A 37 -7.76 -6.14 11.12
C LEU A 37 -7.64 -5.03 10.08
N ASP A 38 -6.44 -4.83 9.55
CA ASP A 38 -6.15 -3.89 8.46
C ASP A 38 -6.67 -2.46 8.70
N ALA A 39 -6.70 -2.02 9.97
CA ALA A 39 -7.25 -0.73 10.36
C ALA A 39 -6.26 0.21 11.06
N GLY A 40 -4.98 -0.14 11.11
CA GLY A 40 -3.95 0.72 11.71
C GLY A 40 -3.66 1.95 10.85
N PRO A 41 -2.96 2.95 11.42
CA PRO A 41 -2.64 4.17 10.68
C PRO A 41 -1.80 3.89 9.44
N ILE A 42 -2.22 4.44 8.30
CA ILE A 42 -1.59 4.19 6.99
C ILE A 42 -0.33 5.03 6.86
N ILE A 43 0.75 4.39 6.41
CA ILE A 43 2.04 5.04 6.13
C ILE A 43 2.17 5.36 4.65
N ALA A 44 1.95 4.35 3.80
CA ALA A 44 2.20 4.47 2.37
C ALA A 44 1.27 3.56 1.57
N GLN A 45 1.00 3.97 0.36
CA GLN A 45 0.29 3.15 -0.63
C GLN A 45 1.04 3.16 -1.95
N GLY A 46 1.18 2.00 -2.55
CA GLY A 46 1.71 1.82 -3.90
C GLY A 46 0.60 1.34 -4.81
N LEU A 47 0.42 2.00 -5.95
CA LEU A 47 -0.71 1.78 -6.85
C LEU A 47 -0.23 1.44 -8.26
N ILE A 48 -1.00 0.59 -8.92
CA ILE A 48 -0.86 0.30 -10.36
C ILE A 48 -2.22 0.38 -11.02
N GLU A 49 -2.21 0.59 -12.33
CA GLU A 49 -3.41 0.47 -13.14
C GLU A 49 -3.62 -1.00 -13.50
N VAL A 50 -4.84 -1.51 -13.30
CA VAL A 50 -5.23 -2.85 -13.70
C VAL A 50 -5.42 -2.86 -15.22
N LYS A 51 -4.76 -3.80 -15.91
CA LYS A 51 -4.84 -3.91 -17.37
C LYS A 51 -6.11 -4.61 -17.80
N THR A 52 -6.59 -4.26 -18.99
CA THR A 52 -7.77 -4.91 -19.59
C THR A 52 -7.51 -6.41 -19.71
N ASN A 53 -8.45 -7.22 -19.21
CA ASN A 53 -8.38 -8.69 -19.24
C ASN A 53 -7.13 -9.25 -18.54
N GLU A 54 -6.61 -8.54 -17.55
CA GLU A 54 -5.47 -9.03 -16.78
C GLU A 54 -5.84 -10.27 -15.98
N SER A 55 -5.00 -11.31 -16.03
CA SER A 55 -5.19 -12.49 -15.21
C SER A 55 -4.84 -12.21 -13.75
N LYS A 56 -5.42 -13.00 -12.85
CA LYS A 56 -5.11 -12.91 -11.41
C LYS A 56 -3.62 -13.13 -11.15
N ASP A 57 -3.03 -14.13 -11.77
CA ASP A 57 -1.61 -14.45 -11.56
C ASP A 57 -0.70 -13.32 -12.04
N HIS A 58 -1.02 -12.70 -13.17
CA HIS A 58 -0.26 -11.57 -13.69
C HIS A 58 -0.38 -10.35 -12.77
N LEU A 59 -1.59 -10.07 -12.27
CA LEU A 59 -1.82 -8.98 -11.33
C LEU A 59 -1.04 -9.19 -10.03
N ILE A 60 -1.08 -10.40 -9.48
CA ILE A 60 -0.34 -10.76 -8.26
C ILE A 60 1.16 -10.55 -8.46
N GLU A 61 1.72 -10.97 -9.59
CA GLU A 61 3.14 -10.78 -9.90
C GLU A 61 3.52 -9.30 -9.90
N ARG A 62 2.70 -8.45 -10.48
CA ARG A 62 2.93 -7.00 -10.51
C ARG A 62 2.84 -6.40 -9.11
N ILE A 63 1.87 -6.83 -8.31
CA ILE A 63 1.72 -6.40 -6.92
C ILE A 63 2.95 -6.79 -6.10
N HIS A 64 3.47 -7.99 -6.26
CA HIS A 64 4.69 -8.41 -5.57
C HIS A 64 5.90 -7.54 -5.93
N LYS A 65 6.00 -7.07 -7.17
CA LYS A 65 7.08 -6.15 -7.57
C LYS A 65 7.00 -4.84 -6.79
N ILE A 66 5.80 -4.30 -6.61
CA ILE A 66 5.61 -3.08 -5.80
C ILE A 66 6.03 -3.34 -4.36
N GLU A 67 5.61 -4.45 -3.78
CA GLU A 67 5.98 -4.81 -2.41
C GLU A 67 7.50 -4.82 -2.23
N HIS A 68 8.22 -5.42 -3.17
CA HIS A 68 9.68 -5.54 -3.11
C HIS A 68 10.41 -4.22 -3.31
N ILE A 69 9.77 -3.23 -3.91
CA ILE A 69 10.33 -1.89 -4.09
C ILE A 69 9.99 -0.99 -2.90
N LEU A 70 8.71 -0.91 -2.56
CA LEU A 70 8.22 0.08 -1.60
C LEU A 70 8.42 -0.33 -0.15
N PHE A 71 8.21 -1.59 0.19
CA PHE A 71 8.28 -2.02 1.58
C PHE A 71 9.67 -1.84 2.20
N PRO A 72 10.76 -2.26 1.55
CA PRO A 72 12.10 -2.01 2.09
C PRO A 72 12.41 -0.52 2.24
N GLU A 73 11.94 0.30 1.31
CA GLU A 73 12.15 1.75 1.37
C GLU A 73 11.48 2.35 2.59
N ILE A 74 10.22 1.98 2.86
CA ILE A 74 9.49 2.48 4.01
C ILE A 74 10.13 2.00 5.32
N ILE A 75 10.52 0.73 5.41
CA ILE A 75 11.23 0.21 6.58
C ILE A 75 12.53 0.98 6.83
N ASN A 76 13.28 1.28 5.78
CA ASN A 76 14.51 2.06 5.89
C ASN A 76 14.23 3.48 6.44
N GLU A 77 13.19 4.14 5.98
CA GLU A 77 12.82 5.46 6.48
C GLU A 77 12.37 5.44 7.95
N ILE A 78 11.67 4.38 8.36
CA ILE A 78 11.32 4.17 9.77
C ILE A 78 12.61 4.02 10.60
N CYS A 79 13.55 3.22 10.14
CA CYS A 79 14.82 2.99 10.84
C CYS A 79 15.67 4.25 10.95
N LYS A 80 15.58 5.16 9.98
CA LYS A 80 16.27 6.46 10.02
C LYS A 80 15.58 7.47 10.93
N GLY A 81 14.39 7.17 11.43
CA GLY A 81 13.60 8.11 12.23
C GLY A 81 12.80 9.13 11.41
N ASN A 82 12.72 8.96 10.10
CA ASN A 82 11.97 9.86 9.22
C ASN A 82 10.48 9.54 9.18
N ILE A 83 10.08 8.37 9.63
CA ILE A 83 8.69 7.96 9.77
C ILE A 83 8.50 7.43 11.20
N GLY A 84 7.48 7.91 11.88
CA GLY A 84 7.16 7.48 13.23
C GLY A 84 5.68 7.56 13.51
N LEU A 85 5.30 7.15 14.72
CA LEU A 85 3.92 7.14 15.17
C LEU A 85 3.82 7.93 16.47
N LYS A 86 2.88 8.87 16.54
CA LYS A 86 2.60 9.64 17.73
C LYS A 86 1.11 9.92 17.85
N ASP A 87 0.52 9.61 18.99
CA ASP A 87 -0.91 9.78 19.24
C ASP A 87 -1.77 9.13 18.14
N ASN A 88 -1.39 7.92 17.73
CA ASN A 88 -2.06 7.14 16.68
C ASN A 88 -2.05 7.82 15.30
N LYS A 89 -1.11 8.72 15.06
CA LYS A 89 -0.91 9.39 13.76
C LYS A 89 0.49 9.15 13.25
N VAL A 90 0.61 8.91 11.96
CA VAL A 90 1.92 8.78 11.32
C VAL A 90 2.55 10.17 11.18
N ILE A 91 3.81 10.26 11.59
CA ILE A 91 4.59 11.50 11.49
C ILE A 91 5.74 11.30 10.52
N PHE A 92 5.89 12.25 9.60
CA PHE A 92 6.93 12.23 8.58
C PHE A 92 7.92 13.37 8.83
N LYS A 93 9.22 13.05 8.69
CA LYS A 93 10.31 14.04 8.76
C LYS A 93 11.22 13.89 7.56
N ASN A 94 11.63 14.99 6.97
CA ASN A 94 12.60 15.01 5.86
C ASN A 94 12.12 14.23 4.62
N LEU A 95 10.81 14.09 4.43
CA LEU A 95 10.21 13.43 3.27
C LEU A 95 9.30 14.41 2.54
N ASN A 96 9.58 14.62 1.24
CA ASN A 96 8.88 15.61 0.43
C ASN A 96 7.62 15.08 -0.23
N ASP A 97 7.47 13.76 -0.32
CA ASP A 97 6.35 13.12 -1.02
C ASP A 97 5.28 12.53 -0.10
N ALA A 98 5.30 12.91 1.18
CA ALA A 98 4.27 12.53 2.15
C ALA A 98 3.14 13.56 2.13
N ASN A 99 2.23 13.42 1.19
CA ASN A 99 1.07 14.32 1.03
C ASN A 99 -0.14 13.77 1.77
N ASP A 100 -0.96 14.68 2.33
CA ASP A 100 -2.20 14.34 3.03
C ASP A 100 -2.02 13.28 4.13
N GLY A 101 -0.84 13.26 4.75
CA GLY A 101 -0.54 12.37 5.86
C GLY A 101 -0.14 10.95 5.47
N LEU A 102 0.15 10.69 4.19
CA LEU A 102 0.69 9.41 3.73
C LEU A 102 1.55 9.59 2.48
N ILE A 103 2.37 8.58 2.19
CA ILE A 103 3.13 8.48 0.95
C ILE A 103 2.28 7.72 -0.07
N GLU A 104 2.09 8.30 -1.25
CA GLU A 104 1.34 7.65 -2.32
C GLU A 104 2.19 7.64 -3.59
N ARG A 105 2.36 6.46 -4.18
CA ARG A 105 3.17 6.29 -5.40
C ARG A 105 2.47 5.44 -6.43
N PHE A 106 2.49 5.91 -7.68
CA PHE A 106 2.02 5.16 -8.83
C PHE A 106 3.19 4.52 -9.55
N TYR A 107 3.01 3.27 -9.95
CA TYR A 107 4.04 2.48 -10.65
C TYR A 107 3.53 2.03 -12.01
N GLU A 108 4.45 1.99 -12.97
CA GLU A 108 4.20 1.47 -14.32
C GLU A 108 4.98 0.16 -14.52
N LEU A 109 4.57 -0.84 -13.78
CA LEU A 109 5.28 -2.15 -13.78
C LEU A 109 4.57 -3.17 -14.64
#